data_1fd97dc63468dea8e18e106f2776fe86
#
_entry.id   1fd97dc63468dea8e18e106f2776fe86
#
_cell.length_a   1.000
_cell.length_b   1.000
_cell.length_c   1.000
_cell.angle_alpha   90.00
_cell.angle_beta   90.00
_cell.angle_gamma   90.00
#
_symmetry.space_group_name_H-M   'P 1'
#
loop_
_entity.id
_entity.type
_entity.pdbx_description
1 polymer ?
#
loop_
_entity_poly.entity_id
_entity_poly.type
_entity_poly.pdbx_seq_one_letter_code
_entity_poly.pdbx_strand_id
1 'polypeptide(L)'
;MKRNYARKRSTLDPTRRVRRPPSSAHRDLGDTRMHARVPRLVADLLHLLRLLGCLAALLLPAAWDGARAADSAAPAPRTAVVLSLDGIVGPASADYIVRGLAGAAAQHALVVLRIDTPGGLDASMREIIRAILASPVPVLAYVAPGGARAASAGTYILYASHVAAMAPATNLGAATPVSLGGGFTPPDDKAEPDKTGAKAPADGGKPSTPRNAAEYKAINDAVAYIRALADLRGRNADWAEQAVREAASLSASQALARNVIDIVAEDTPALLAQADGRTVRVGAADVVLHTSGLALVERGPDWRTRLLGVITNPNLALILLMVGVYGLIFEFMSPGALFPGVLGAICLLLGLYALSVLPLSYAGAGLVALGAALMVAEIFTPSLGALGVGGALSFVLGATMLVDADTPAYAVSLPLVGGVAVASLGLTFLIARLALRSRRAPQVSGAQGLVGRRGRVLSWEHDQGYVAADGERWRARGPAGLAAGDAVTIHAVQGVTLHVAPEPPAPQAPSRP
;
A
#
# COMPACT_ATOMS: atom_id res chain seq x y z
N MET A 1 -50.65 -10.51 -28.52
CA MET A 1 -50.91 -9.70 -29.73
C MET A 1 -49.62 -9.67 -30.52
N LYS A 2 -49.40 -10.49 -31.41
CA LYS A 2 -49.50 -10.74 -32.85
C LYS A 2 -49.41 -9.49 -33.72
N ARG A 3 -48.33 -9.43 -34.56
CA ARG A 3 -48.24 -9.09 -35.98
C ARG A 3 -46.79 -8.72 -36.32
N ASN A 4 -45.96 -9.52 -37.00
CA ASN A 4 -45.94 -9.95 -38.42
C ASN A 4 -45.92 -8.80 -39.43
N TYR A 5 -44.82 -8.74 -40.23
CA TYR A 5 -44.77 -8.70 -41.72
C TYR A 5 -43.30 -8.45 -42.09
N ALA A 6 -42.59 -9.38 -42.68
CA ALA A 6 -42.58 -9.92 -44.02
C ALA A 6 -41.64 -9.17 -45.01
N ARG A 7 -40.56 -9.86 -45.33
CA ARG A 7 -39.92 -10.15 -46.64
C ARG A 7 -40.21 -9.23 -47.83
N LYS A 8 -39.12 -8.79 -48.48
CA LYS A 8 -39.04 -8.81 -49.97
C LYS A 8 -37.61 -9.12 -50.43
N ARG A 9 -37.48 -10.23 -51.14
CA ARG A 9 -36.40 -10.59 -52.06
C ARG A 9 -36.74 -10.03 -53.43
N SER A 10 -35.71 -9.63 -54.25
CA SER A 10 -35.65 -9.75 -55.73
C SER A 10 -34.18 -9.59 -56.11
N THR A 11 -33.46 -10.60 -56.51
CA THR A 11 -33.29 -11.31 -57.78
C THR A 11 -32.70 -10.47 -58.92
N LEU A 12 -31.44 -10.86 -59.29
CA LEU A 12 -30.84 -11.04 -60.63
C LEU A 12 -30.70 -9.84 -61.53
N ASP A 13 -29.52 -9.57 -62.08
CA ASP A 13 -28.95 -10.24 -63.25
C ASP A 13 -27.52 -9.72 -63.56
N PRO A 14 -26.62 -10.49 -64.21
CA PRO A 14 -25.23 -10.17 -64.49
C PRO A 14 -25.04 -9.74 -65.96
N THR A 15 -23.91 -9.20 -66.24
CA THR A 15 -23.35 -8.87 -67.59
C THR A 15 -23.37 -7.40 -67.98
N ARG A 16 -22.17 -6.80 -67.86
CA ARG A 16 -21.62 -5.94 -68.94
C ARG A 16 -20.09 -5.80 -68.82
N ARG A 17 -19.41 -6.56 -69.66
CA ARG A 17 -18.06 -6.22 -70.13
C ARG A 17 -18.11 -4.93 -70.95
N VAL A 18 -17.20 -3.97 -70.72
CA VAL A 18 -16.62 -3.13 -71.80
C VAL A 18 -15.29 -2.51 -71.35
N ARG A 19 -14.24 -2.94 -72.01
CA ARG A 19 -13.07 -2.25 -72.58
C ARG A 19 -12.15 -1.42 -71.66
N ARG A 20 -10.90 -1.86 -71.60
CA ARG A 20 -9.69 -1.02 -71.52
C ARG A 20 -9.51 -0.23 -72.82
N PRO A 21 -8.86 0.94 -72.76
CA PRO A 21 -7.48 1.15 -73.18
C PRO A 21 -6.75 2.29 -72.42
N PRO A 22 -5.58 2.81 -72.86
CA PRO A 22 -4.24 2.27 -72.60
C PRO A 22 -3.34 3.25 -71.82
N SER A 23 -2.15 2.75 -71.47
CA SER A 23 -0.98 3.39 -70.88
C SER A 23 -0.69 4.85 -71.33
N SER A 24 -0.26 5.65 -70.42
CA SER A 24 1.04 6.35 -70.50
C SER A 24 1.28 7.28 -69.32
N ALA A 25 2.55 7.39 -68.97
CA ALA A 25 3.25 8.50 -68.31
C ALA A 25 3.53 8.40 -66.82
N HIS A 26 4.77 8.06 -66.59
CA HIS A 26 5.59 8.43 -65.44
C HIS A 26 5.24 9.77 -64.82
N ARG A 27 5.13 9.80 -63.51
CA ARG A 27 5.71 10.82 -62.64
C ARG A 27 5.92 10.28 -61.24
N ASP A 28 7.19 10.09 -60.92
CA ASP A 28 7.69 10.03 -59.54
C ASP A 28 7.16 11.21 -58.73
N LEU A 29 6.61 10.95 -57.57
CA LEU A 29 6.55 11.91 -56.48
C LEU A 29 6.33 11.17 -55.14
N GLY A 30 7.34 11.15 -54.33
CA GLY A 30 7.19 11.31 -52.89
C GLY A 30 6.78 10.09 -52.08
N ASP A 31 7.73 9.25 -51.84
CA ASP A 31 7.67 8.18 -50.81
C ASP A 31 7.54 8.82 -49.42
N THR A 32 6.31 8.92 -48.95
CA THR A 32 6.01 9.31 -47.57
C THR A 32 6.31 8.13 -46.63
N ARG A 33 7.47 8.20 -45.99
CA ARG A 33 7.91 7.31 -44.91
C ARG A 33 6.99 7.40 -43.67
N MET A 34 5.81 6.83 -43.72
CA MET A 34 4.90 6.77 -42.57
C MET A 34 4.44 5.34 -42.23
N HIS A 35 4.91 4.28 -42.91
CA HIS A 35 4.49 2.91 -42.66
C HIS A 35 5.53 1.99 -42.01
N ALA A 36 6.68 2.51 -41.53
CA ALA A 36 7.75 1.66 -40.99
C ALA A 36 7.82 1.57 -39.45
N ARG A 37 6.92 2.21 -38.71
CA ARG A 37 6.95 2.14 -37.21
C ARG A 37 6.06 1.07 -36.61
N VAL A 38 4.99 0.66 -37.23
CA VAL A 38 4.05 -0.34 -36.71
C VAL A 38 4.64 -1.75 -36.64
N PRO A 39 5.38 -2.25 -37.65
CA PRO A 39 5.95 -3.59 -37.56
C PRO A 39 7.09 -3.72 -36.54
N ARG A 40 7.80 -2.64 -36.19
CA ARG A 40 8.84 -2.69 -35.14
C ARG A 40 8.23 -2.81 -33.73
N LEU A 41 7.18 -2.06 -33.42
CA LEU A 41 6.47 -2.14 -32.15
C LEU A 41 5.87 -3.55 -31.89
N VAL A 42 5.34 -4.19 -32.94
CA VAL A 42 4.81 -5.57 -32.82
C VAL A 42 5.95 -6.59 -32.65
N ALA A 43 7.08 -6.37 -33.32
CA ALA A 43 8.26 -7.22 -33.17
C ALA A 43 8.87 -7.08 -31.77
N ASP A 44 8.96 -5.86 -31.24
CA ASP A 44 9.47 -5.59 -29.90
C ASP A 44 8.54 -6.14 -28.81
N LEU A 45 7.22 -6.07 -29.00
CA LEU A 45 6.23 -6.69 -28.10
C LEU A 45 6.33 -8.23 -28.11
N LEU A 46 6.54 -8.84 -29.28
CA LEU A 46 6.76 -10.28 -29.41
C LEU A 46 8.09 -10.72 -28.78
N HIS A 47 9.15 -9.91 -28.87
CA HIS A 47 10.41 -10.16 -28.19
C HIS A 47 10.27 -10.04 -26.66
N LEU A 48 9.52 -9.05 -26.17
CA LEU A 48 9.24 -8.87 -24.74
C LEU A 48 8.43 -10.05 -24.19
N LEU A 49 7.41 -10.52 -24.93
CA LEU A 49 6.60 -11.69 -24.57
C LEU A 49 7.43 -12.99 -24.57
N ARG A 50 8.37 -13.14 -25.51
CA ARG A 50 9.30 -14.28 -25.51
C ARG A 50 10.28 -14.24 -24.34
N LEU A 51 10.82 -13.07 -23.99
CA LEU A 51 11.69 -12.90 -22.83
C LEU A 51 10.94 -13.15 -21.51
N LEU A 52 9.69 -12.68 -21.40
CA LEU A 52 8.83 -13.00 -20.26
C LEU A 52 8.49 -14.49 -20.18
N GLY A 53 8.25 -15.14 -21.30
CA GLY A 53 8.03 -16.59 -21.38
C GLY A 53 9.26 -17.40 -20.98
N CYS A 54 10.47 -17.00 -21.42
CA CYS A 54 11.72 -17.61 -21.01
C CYS A 54 12.03 -17.37 -19.53
N LEU A 55 11.72 -16.18 -19.00
CA LEU A 55 11.88 -15.87 -17.57
C LEU A 55 10.91 -16.67 -16.71
N ALA A 56 9.66 -16.85 -17.16
CA ALA A 56 8.69 -17.71 -16.51
C ALA A 56 9.07 -19.19 -16.54
N ALA A 57 9.69 -19.66 -17.64
CA ALA A 57 10.20 -21.03 -17.74
C ALA A 57 11.43 -21.27 -16.86
N LEU A 58 12.26 -20.25 -16.60
CA LEU A 58 13.39 -20.31 -15.67
C LEU A 58 12.98 -20.25 -14.19
N LEU A 59 11.75 -19.76 -13.91
CA LEU A 59 11.20 -19.67 -12.55
C LEU A 59 10.31 -20.85 -12.18
N LEU A 60 10.07 -21.81 -13.09
CA LEU A 60 9.43 -23.08 -12.77
C LEU A 60 10.51 -23.99 -12.15
N PRO A 61 10.49 -24.24 -10.82
CA PRO A 61 11.36 -25.26 -10.25
C PRO A 61 10.98 -26.61 -10.86
N ALA A 62 11.98 -27.37 -11.25
CA ALA A 62 11.88 -28.74 -11.70
C ALA A 62 11.17 -29.58 -10.62
N ALA A 63 9.85 -29.68 -10.74
CA ALA A 63 9.01 -30.54 -9.91
C ALA A 63 8.76 -31.85 -10.68
N TRP A 64 9.86 -32.57 -11.02
CA TRP A 64 9.72 -33.91 -11.55
C TRP A 64 10.93 -34.75 -11.17
N ASP A 65 10.98 -35.13 -9.88
CA ASP A 65 11.65 -36.33 -9.41
C ASP A 65 11.12 -36.68 -8.02
N GLY A 66 10.28 -37.68 -7.92
CA GLY A 66 9.75 -38.09 -6.61
C GLY A 66 8.73 -39.22 -6.62
N ALA A 67 8.71 -40.03 -7.67
CA ALA A 67 7.96 -41.28 -7.61
C ALA A 67 8.96 -42.45 -7.56
N ARG A 68 9.61 -42.66 -6.39
CA ARG A 68 10.25 -43.95 -6.03
C ARG A 68 10.46 -44.04 -4.53
N ALA A 69 10.11 -45.24 -4.04
CA ALA A 69 10.35 -45.76 -2.70
C ALA A 69 9.18 -45.58 -1.70
N ALA A 70 8.15 -46.42 -1.89
CA ALA A 70 7.44 -46.95 -0.74
C ALA A 70 8.38 -47.97 -0.08
N ASP A 71 9.37 -47.46 0.65
CA ASP A 71 10.19 -48.29 1.51
C ASP A 71 9.68 -48.17 2.92
N SER A 72 9.64 -49.29 3.64
CA SER A 72 9.16 -49.48 5.01
C SER A 72 9.62 -48.33 5.92
N ALA A 73 8.84 -47.26 5.98
CA ALA A 73 9.16 -46.14 6.82
C ALA A 73 8.93 -46.57 8.28
N ALA A 74 10.03 -46.61 9.05
CA ALA A 74 9.93 -46.47 10.51
C ALA A 74 8.94 -45.35 10.82
N PRO A 75 8.07 -45.50 11.84
CA PRO A 75 7.09 -44.46 12.16
C PRO A 75 7.81 -43.13 12.27
N ALA A 76 7.41 -42.18 11.43
CA ALA A 76 8.06 -40.86 11.38
C ALA A 76 8.16 -40.32 12.82
N PRO A 77 9.33 -39.80 13.22
CA PRO A 77 9.51 -39.32 14.59
C PRO A 77 8.38 -38.34 14.89
N ARG A 78 7.67 -38.62 15.97
CA ARG A 78 6.62 -37.70 16.44
C ARG A 78 7.26 -36.36 16.70
N THR A 79 6.78 -35.32 16.05
CA THR A 79 7.37 -33.97 16.16
C THR A 79 6.37 -33.01 16.79
N ALA A 80 6.88 -31.98 17.44
CA ALA A 80 6.14 -30.82 17.87
C ALA A 80 6.51 -29.62 17.00
N VAL A 81 5.52 -28.94 16.42
CA VAL A 81 5.80 -27.71 15.68
C VAL A 81 5.75 -26.51 16.62
N VAL A 82 6.75 -25.64 16.52
CA VAL A 82 6.80 -24.37 17.24
C VAL A 82 6.40 -23.24 16.30
N LEU A 83 5.35 -22.52 16.67
CA LEU A 83 4.89 -21.31 16.00
C LEU A 83 5.16 -20.12 16.93
N SER A 84 5.70 -19.01 16.40
CA SER A 84 6.01 -17.81 17.19
C SER A 84 5.04 -16.68 16.88
N LEU A 85 4.35 -16.21 17.91
CA LEU A 85 3.51 -15.02 17.89
C LEU A 85 4.28 -13.87 18.55
N ASP A 86 5.16 -13.23 17.78
CA ASP A 86 6.00 -12.14 18.24
C ASP A 86 5.45 -10.79 17.75
N GLY A 87 5.26 -9.84 18.66
CA GLY A 87 4.74 -8.52 18.35
C GLY A 87 3.20 -8.45 18.29
N ILE A 88 2.66 -7.61 17.42
CA ILE A 88 1.23 -7.28 17.41
C ILE A 88 0.37 -8.40 16.83
N VAL A 89 -0.75 -8.69 17.50
CA VAL A 89 -1.79 -9.59 16.97
C VAL A 89 -2.58 -8.85 15.89
N GLY A 90 -2.25 -9.14 14.64
CA GLY A 90 -2.86 -8.53 13.45
C GLY A 90 -3.16 -9.58 12.38
N PRO A 91 -3.65 -9.16 11.20
CA PRO A 91 -4.04 -10.09 10.13
C PRO A 91 -2.89 -10.98 9.64
N ALA A 92 -1.67 -10.44 9.59
CA ALA A 92 -0.50 -11.21 9.17
C ALA A 92 -0.16 -12.32 10.17
N SER A 93 -0.15 -12.01 11.46
CA SER A 93 0.10 -13.01 12.52
C SER A 93 -1.05 -14.01 12.63
N ALA A 94 -2.31 -13.57 12.48
CA ALA A 94 -3.47 -14.47 12.49
C ALA A 94 -3.41 -15.46 11.32
N ASP A 95 -3.21 -15.02 10.09
CA ASP A 95 -3.07 -15.87 8.91
C ASP A 95 -1.93 -16.90 9.10
N TYR A 96 -0.77 -16.46 9.60
CA TYR A 96 0.35 -17.35 9.87
C TYR A 96 0.03 -18.43 10.88
N ILE A 97 -0.55 -18.06 12.06
CA ILE A 97 -0.89 -19.02 13.10
C ILE A 97 -2.00 -19.98 12.65
N VAL A 98 -3.04 -19.47 11.99
CA VAL A 98 -4.16 -20.30 11.49
C VAL A 98 -3.66 -21.33 10.47
N ARG A 99 -2.82 -20.91 9.51
CA ARG A 99 -2.20 -21.85 8.55
C ARG A 99 -1.22 -22.82 9.22
N GLY A 100 -0.49 -22.35 10.22
CA GLY A 100 0.41 -23.18 11.01
C GLY A 100 -0.33 -24.28 11.75
N LEU A 101 -1.45 -23.94 12.41
CA LEU A 101 -2.31 -24.89 13.12
C LEU A 101 -2.95 -25.89 12.15
N ALA A 102 -3.49 -25.42 11.03
CA ALA A 102 -4.07 -26.30 10.01
C ALA A 102 -3.04 -27.29 9.44
N GLY A 103 -1.82 -26.81 9.17
CA GLY A 103 -0.74 -27.66 8.65
C GLY A 103 -0.17 -28.64 9.69
N ALA A 104 -0.28 -28.33 10.99
CA ALA A 104 0.21 -29.19 12.06
C ALA A 104 -0.61 -30.48 12.18
N ALA A 105 -1.90 -30.42 11.91
CA ALA A 105 -2.83 -31.53 12.06
C ALA A 105 -2.42 -32.80 11.30
N ALA A 106 -1.74 -32.65 10.18
CA ALA A 106 -1.34 -33.78 9.31
C ALA A 106 0.06 -34.34 9.62
N GLN A 107 0.92 -33.60 10.34
CA GLN A 107 2.36 -33.90 10.40
C GLN A 107 2.94 -33.92 11.80
N HIS A 108 2.26 -33.33 12.79
CA HIS A 108 2.80 -33.12 14.12
C HIS A 108 1.88 -33.65 15.20
N ALA A 109 2.48 -34.06 16.34
CA ALA A 109 1.74 -34.58 17.48
C ALA A 109 1.06 -33.47 18.29
N LEU A 110 1.66 -32.27 18.31
CA LEU A 110 1.16 -31.09 18.99
C LEU A 110 1.79 -29.80 18.44
N VAL A 111 1.21 -28.67 18.82
CA VAL A 111 1.72 -27.33 18.51
C VAL A 111 2.15 -26.62 19.79
N VAL A 112 3.35 -26.05 19.80
CA VAL A 112 3.78 -25.07 20.80
C VAL A 112 3.62 -23.68 20.19
N LEU A 113 2.72 -22.89 20.75
CA LEU A 113 2.54 -21.49 20.36
C LEU A 113 3.32 -20.60 21.32
N ARG A 114 4.51 -20.16 20.92
CA ARG A 114 5.35 -19.23 21.68
C ARG A 114 4.79 -17.82 21.53
N ILE A 115 4.58 -17.12 22.64
CA ILE A 115 3.88 -15.82 22.67
C ILE A 115 4.78 -14.76 23.31
N ASP A 116 4.98 -13.65 22.59
CA ASP A 116 5.48 -12.38 23.09
C ASP A 116 4.71 -11.25 22.39
N THR A 117 3.62 -10.79 23.00
CA THR A 117 2.74 -9.80 22.37
C THR A 117 2.24 -8.74 23.36
N PRO A 118 2.22 -7.47 22.95
CA PRO A 118 1.52 -6.40 23.68
C PRO A 118 -0.01 -6.46 23.50
N GLY A 119 -0.53 -7.32 22.62
CA GLY A 119 -1.92 -7.38 22.21
C GLY A 119 -2.12 -7.08 20.73
N GLY A 120 -3.32 -6.66 20.34
CA GLY A 120 -3.63 -6.30 18.96
C GLY A 120 -5.13 -6.31 18.68
N LEU A 121 -5.50 -6.59 17.42
CA LEU A 121 -6.87 -6.50 16.93
C LEU A 121 -7.74 -7.65 17.45
N ASP A 122 -8.93 -7.32 17.96
CA ASP A 122 -9.92 -8.30 18.45
C ASP A 122 -10.30 -9.31 17.36
N ALA A 123 -10.54 -8.87 16.13
CA ALA A 123 -10.87 -9.75 15.02
C ALA A 123 -9.79 -10.82 14.76
N SER A 124 -8.51 -10.42 14.75
CA SER A 124 -7.37 -11.32 14.55
C SER A 124 -7.17 -12.26 15.74
N MET A 125 -7.34 -11.76 16.96
CA MET A 125 -7.35 -12.58 18.19
C MET A 125 -8.43 -13.66 18.13
N ARG A 126 -9.68 -13.29 17.81
CA ARG A 126 -10.81 -14.23 17.68
C ARG A 126 -10.58 -15.26 16.57
N GLU A 127 -9.91 -14.89 15.49
CA GLU A 127 -9.54 -15.82 14.42
C GLU A 127 -8.55 -16.88 14.91
N ILE A 128 -7.48 -16.46 15.61
CA ILE A 128 -6.51 -17.37 16.22
C ILE A 128 -7.20 -18.29 17.24
N ILE A 129 -8.03 -17.74 18.12
CA ILE A 129 -8.75 -18.52 19.14
C ILE A 129 -9.66 -19.57 18.49
N ARG A 130 -10.42 -19.20 17.45
CA ARG A 130 -11.25 -20.17 16.70
C ARG A 130 -10.41 -21.30 16.13
N ALA A 131 -9.23 -20.99 15.58
CA ALA A 131 -8.33 -22.01 15.05
C ALA A 131 -7.76 -22.92 16.16
N ILE A 132 -7.44 -22.38 17.34
CA ILE A 132 -7.02 -23.19 18.50
C ILE A 132 -8.14 -24.12 18.97
N LEU A 133 -9.37 -23.60 19.10
CA LEU A 133 -10.53 -24.38 19.53
C LEU A 133 -10.92 -25.47 18.53
N ALA A 134 -10.71 -25.24 17.24
CA ALA A 134 -10.95 -26.19 16.16
C ALA A 134 -9.77 -27.13 15.88
N SER A 135 -8.63 -26.93 16.56
CA SER A 135 -7.43 -27.74 16.32
C SER A 135 -7.65 -29.21 16.68
N PRO A 136 -7.36 -30.15 15.77
CA PRO A 136 -7.43 -31.58 16.08
C PRO A 136 -6.21 -32.11 16.84
N VAL A 137 -5.19 -31.27 17.04
CA VAL A 137 -4.00 -31.58 17.84
C VAL A 137 -3.87 -30.63 19.02
N PRO A 138 -3.29 -31.06 20.13
CA PRO A 138 -3.08 -30.21 21.29
C PRO A 138 -2.27 -28.96 20.97
N VAL A 139 -2.68 -27.80 21.50
CA VAL A 139 -1.97 -26.54 21.40
C VAL A 139 -1.52 -26.10 22.79
N LEU A 140 -0.21 -25.99 22.98
CA LEU A 140 0.42 -25.50 24.19
C LEU A 140 0.86 -24.06 23.97
N ALA A 141 0.20 -23.08 24.59
CA ALA A 141 0.63 -21.70 24.56
C ALA A 141 1.72 -21.46 25.61
N TYR A 142 2.81 -20.82 25.19
CA TYR A 142 3.97 -20.60 26.06
C TYR A 142 4.47 -19.17 25.94
N VAL A 143 4.32 -18.41 27.01
CA VAL A 143 4.83 -17.02 27.08
C VAL A 143 6.33 -17.07 27.31
N ALA A 144 7.11 -16.79 26.29
CA ALA A 144 8.56 -16.91 26.28
C ALA A 144 9.17 -16.03 25.16
N PRO A 145 10.47 -15.69 25.25
CA PRO A 145 11.43 -16.01 26.30
C PRO A 145 11.21 -15.21 27.60
N GLY A 146 12.13 -15.35 28.59
CA GLY A 146 12.12 -14.49 29.78
C GLY A 146 12.08 -13.01 29.41
N GLY A 147 11.19 -12.24 30.04
CA GLY A 147 10.86 -10.86 29.69
C GLY A 147 9.73 -10.69 28.68
N ALA A 148 9.26 -11.77 28.04
CA ALA A 148 8.11 -11.77 27.16
C ALA A 148 6.81 -11.51 27.92
N ARG A 149 5.76 -11.12 27.17
CA ARG A 149 4.43 -10.88 27.73
C ARG A 149 3.32 -11.45 26.86
N ALA A 150 2.22 -11.81 27.50
CA ALA A 150 0.96 -12.12 26.84
C ALA A 150 -0.09 -11.09 27.32
N ALA A 151 0.03 -9.85 26.81
CA ALA A 151 -0.88 -8.77 27.18
C ALA A 151 -2.09 -8.71 26.23
N SER A 152 -3.24 -8.23 26.76
CA SER A 152 -4.46 -7.99 25.98
C SER A 152 -4.86 -9.25 25.17
N ALA A 153 -4.88 -9.19 23.84
CA ALA A 153 -5.19 -10.35 22.98
C ALA A 153 -4.38 -11.61 23.32
N GLY A 154 -3.12 -11.46 23.76
CA GLY A 154 -2.27 -12.57 24.19
C GLY A 154 -2.85 -13.34 25.39
N THR A 155 -3.48 -12.65 26.33
CA THR A 155 -4.16 -13.28 27.48
C THR A 155 -5.30 -14.18 27.02
N TYR A 156 -6.15 -13.72 26.10
CA TYR A 156 -7.26 -14.53 25.56
C TYR A 156 -6.75 -15.75 24.79
N ILE A 157 -5.70 -15.58 23.97
CA ILE A 157 -5.09 -16.69 23.22
C ILE A 157 -4.52 -17.74 24.17
N LEU A 158 -3.86 -17.30 25.26
CA LEU A 158 -3.36 -18.20 26.31
C LEU A 158 -4.50 -18.96 26.99
N TYR A 159 -5.59 -18.26 27.33
CA TYR A 159 -6.77 -18.88 27.94
C TYR A 159 -7.48 -19.89 27.02
N ALA A 160 -7.46 -19.67 25.72
CA ALA A 160 -8.07 -20.59 24.75
C ALA A 160 -7.28 -21.89 24.57
N SER A 161 -5.98 -21.87 24.85
CA SER A 161 -5.06 -22.98 24.57
C SER A 161 -5.26 -24.18 25.51
N HIS A 162 -4.90 -25.38 25.04
CA HIS A 162 -5.09 -26.61 25.77
C HIS A 162 -4.21 -26.67 27.02
N VAL A 163 -2.97 -26.18 26.90
CA VAL A 163 -2.06 -25.95 28.04
C VAL A 163 -1.59 -24.52 27.99
N ALA A 164 -1.60 -23.81 29.09
CA ALA A 164 -1.08 -22.46 29.25
C ALA A 164 0.21 -22.52 30.09
N ALA A 165 1.29 -22.00 29.54
CA ALA A 165 2.59 -21.99 30.19
C ALA A 165 3.28 -20.63 30.08
N MET A 166 4.15 -20.37 31.06
CA MET A 166 4.96 -19.14 31.07
C MET A 166 6.40 -19.45 31.46
N ALA A 167 7.34 -18.70 30.84
CA ALA A 167 8.70 -18.67 31.34
C ALA A 167 8.84 -17.81 32.59
N PRO A 168 9.86 -18.03 33.42
CA PRO A 168 10.19 -17.12 34.51
C PRO A 168 10.41 -15.67 34.00
N ALA A 169 10.07 -14.68 34.84
CA ALA A 169 10.17 -13.25 34.50
C ALA A 169 9.32 -12.80 33.30
N THR A 170 8.21 -13.51 33.02
CA THR A 170 7.19 -13.09 32.06
C THR A 170 5.92 -12.65 32.77
N ASN A 171 5.03 -11.97 32.04
CA ASN A 171 3.75 -11.50 32.58
C ASN A 171 2.60 -11.70 31.58
N LEU A 172 1.37 -11.79 32.13
CA LEU A 172 0.15 -11.78 31.33
C LEU A 172 -0.90 -10.86 31.98
N GLY A 173 -1.91 -10.45 31.23
CA GLY A 173 -3.02 -9.64 31.75
C GLY A 173 -3.30 -8.40 30.88
N ALA A 174 -3.77 -7.33 31.54
CA ALA A 174 -4.13 -6.06 30.90
C ALA A 174 -5.05 -6.28 29.68
N ALA A 175 -6.15 -7.01 29.88
CA ALA A 175 -7.01 -7.52 28.81
C ALA A 175 -8.25 -6.64 28.55
N THR A 176 -8.28 -5.41 29.05
CA THR A 176 -9.37 -4.46 28.84
C THR A 176 -9.48 -4.11 27.35
N PRO A 177 -10.67 -4.24 26.73
CA PRO A 177 -10.84 -3.78 25.36
C PRO A 177 -10.75 -2.26 25.29
N VAL A 178 -9.90 -1.76 24.42
CA VAL A 178 -9.82 -0.32 24.08
C VAL A 178 -10.60 -0.09 22.80
N SER A 179 -11.48 0.93 22.78
CA SER A 179 -12.26 1.29 21.59
C SER A 179 -11.34 1.96 20.58
N LEU A 180 -11.02 1.24 19.51
CA LEU A 180 -10.31 1.77 18.37
C LEU A 180 -11.29 2.56 17.49
N GLY A 181 -11.37 3.86 17.68
CA GLY A 181 -12.25 4.75 16.94
C GLY A 181 -13.09 5.63 17.86
N GLY A 182 -12.51 6.73 18.33
CA GLY A 182 -13.26 7.82 18.95
C GLY A 182 -14.23 8.41 17.93
N GLY A 183 -15.47 7.91 17.91
CA GLY A 183 -16.58 8.62 17.29
C GLY A 183 -16.63 10.02 17.90
N PHE A 184 -16.79 11.03 17.04
CA PHE A 184 -17.12 12.39 17.42
C PHE A 184 -18.39 12.32 18.28
N THR A 185 -18.25 12.25 19.60
CA THR A 185 -19.37 12.53 20.51
C THR A 185 -19.48 14.03 20.56
N PRO A 186 -20.60 14.61 20.10
CA PRO A 186 -20.88 16.03 20.38
C PRO A 186 -20.77 16.25 21.87
N PRO A 187 -20.25 17.40 22.35
CA PRO A 187 -20.25 17.72 23.76
C PRO A 187 -21.69 17.62 24.26
N ASP A 188 -21.93 16.75 25.24
CA ASP A 188 -23.21 16.72 25.95
C ASP A 188 -23.35 18.04 26.73
N ASP A 189 -24.29 18.87 26.34
CA ASP A 189 -24.55 20.22 26.85
C ASP A 189 -25.12 20.23 28.28
N LYS A 190 -24.85 19.17 29.08
CA LYS A 190 -25.28 19.06 30.49
C LYS A 190 -24.20 18.41 31.38
N ALA A 191 -23.04 19.04 31.45
CA ALA A 191 -22.19 18.89 32.61
C ALA A 191 -22.16 20.21 33.37
N GLU A 192 -22.88 20.28 34.48
CA GLU A 192 -22.75 21.35 35.45
C GLU A 192 -21.30 21.42 35.94
N PRO A 193 -20.69 22.61 36.06
CA PRO A 193 -19.33 22.74 36.54
C PRO A 193 -19.30 22.52 38.06
N ASP A 194 -18.80 21.37 38.50
CA ASP A 194 -18.48 21.15 39.90
C ASP A 194 -17.27 22.00 40.29
N LYS A 195 -17.54 23.03 41.07
CA LYS A 195 -16.57 23.95 41.68
C LYS A 195 -15.99 23.31 42.91
N THR A 196 -15.03 22.43 42.77
CA THR A 196 -14.09 22.14 43.87
C THR A 196 -12.71 21.85 43.30
N GLY A 197 -11.83 22.84 43.42
CA GLY A 197 -10.43 22.69 43.14
C GLY A 197 -9.77 21.73 44.14
N ALA A 198 -9.38 20.55 43.63
CA ALA A 198 -8.46 19.67 44.33
C ALA A 198 -7.39 19.19 43.36
N LYS A 199 -6.15 19.54 43.70
CA LYS A 199 -4.91 19.06 43.12
C LYS A 199 -4.91 17.53 43.00
N ALA A 200 -4.61 17.02 41.80
CA ALA A 200 -4.40 15.60 41.56
C ALA A 200 -3.18 15.07 42.35
N PRO A 201 -3.30 13.97 43.08
CA PRO A 201 -2.17 13.16 43.48
C PRO A 201 -1.85 12.15 42.39
N ALA A 202 -0.60 12.09 41.97
CA ALA A 202 -0.03 10.96 41.25
C ALA A 202 0.01 9.78 42.22
N ASP A 203 -0.79 8.75 41.99
CA ASP A 203 -0.43 7.34 42.23
C ASP A 203 -1.63 6.40 42.11
N GLY A 204 -1.40 5.17 41.59
CA GLY A 204 -2.28 4.00 41.79
C GLY A 204 -3.53 3.92 40.93
N GLY A 205 -3.47 3.08 39.87
CA GLY A 205 -4.54 2.77 38.94
C GLY A 205 -5.92 2.56 39.60
N LYS A 206 -6.80 3.56 39.48
CA LYS A 206 -8.22 3.39 39.67
C LYS A 206 -8.84 2.74 38.44
N PRO A 207 -9.82 1.79 38.62
CA PRO A 207 -10.57 1.25 37.48
C PRO A 207 -11.13 2.38 36.64
N SER A 208 -10.86 2.37 35.34
CA SER A 208 -11.43 3.36 34.43
C SER A 208 -12.95 3.17 34.35
N THR A 209 -13.71 4.10 34.88
CA THR A 209 -15.16 4.10 34.72
C THR A 209 -15.47 4.26 33.23
N PRO A 210 -16.24 3.35 32.61
CA PRO A 210 -16.57 3.43 31.20
C PRO A 210 -17.27 4.74 30.87
N ARG A 211 -16.81 5.44 29.82
CA ARG A 211 -17.27 6.78 29.47
C ARG A 211 -18.59 6.80 28.70
N ASN A 212 -19.01 5.66 28.11
CA ASN A 212 -20.24 5.57 27.34
C ASN A 212 -20.81 4.15 27.28
N ALA A 213 -22.06 3.99 26.82
CA ALA A 213 -22.77 2.72 26.74
C ALA A 213 -22.09 1.69 25.78
N ALA A 214 -21.37 2.16 24.76
CA ALA A 214 -20.66 1.29 23.83
C ALA A 214 -19.45 0.62 24.50
N GLU A 215 -18.71 1.36 25.31
CA GLU A 215 -17.57 0.85 26.09
C GLU A 215 -18.02 -0.18 27.12
N TYR A 216 -19.15 0.10 27.83
CA TYR A 216 -19.78 -0.88 28.72
C TYR A 216 -20.12 -2.20 28.02
N LYS A 217 -20.70 -2.11 26.82
CA LYS A 217 -21.05 -3.28 26.03
C LYS A 217 -19.81 -4.05 25.60
N ALA A 218 -18.75 -3.37 25.17
CA ALA A 218 -17.50 -3.99 24.77
C ALA A 218 -16.81 -4.71 25.93
N ILE A 219 -16.76 -4.08 27.12
CA ILE A 219 -16.19 -4.68 28.33
C ILE A 219 -16.99 -5.94 28.75
N ASN A 220 -18.32 -5.86 28.75
CA ASN A 220 -19.15 -7.00 29.15
C ASN A 220 -19.07 -8.15 28.14
N ASP A 221 -18.98 -7.91 26.83
CA ASP A 221 -18.72 -8.95 25.82
C ASP A 221 -17.35 -9.60 26.05
N ALA A 222 -16.32 -8.80 26.29
CA ALA A 222 -14.97 -9.26 26.57
C ALA A 222 -14.89 -10.10 27.83
N VAL A 223 -15.57 -9.70 28.93
CA VAL A 223 -15.68 -10.48 30.18
C VAL A 223 -16.38 -11.81 29.92
N ALA A 224 -17.53 -11.77 29.24
CA ALA A 224 -18.26 -13.00 28.93
C ALA A 224 -17.40 -13.97 28.11
N TYR A 225 -16.66 -13.44 27.13
CA TYR A 225 -15.82 -14.25 26.28
C TYR A 225 -14.63 -14.88 27.04
N ILE A 226 -13.88 -14.10 27.83
CA ILE A 226 -12.74 -14.66 28.58
C ILE A 226 -13.16 -15.62 29.68
N ARG A 227 -14.29 -15.37 30.36
CA ARG A 227 -14.86 -16.32 31.34
C ARG A 227 -15.24 -17.64 30.67
N ALA A 228 -15.88 -17.59 29.50
CA ALA A 228 -16.20 -18.81 28.74
C ALA A 228 -14.95 -19.63 28.37
N LEU A 229 -13.84 -18.97 28.01
CA LEU A 229 -12.57 -19.64 27.75
C LEU A 229 -11.94 -20.21 29.01
N ALA A 230 -12.05 -19.48 30.13
CA ALA A 230 -11.58 -19.95 31.45
C ALA A 230 -12.34 -21.22 31.90
N ASP A 231 -13.65 -21.18 31.81
CA ASP A 231 -14.52 -22.32 32.18
C ASP A 231 -14.25 -23.54 31.29
N LEU A 232 -14.08 -23.33 29.98
CA LEU A 232 -13.75 -24.39 29.02
C LEU A 232 -12.46 -25.13 29.37
N ARG A 233 -11.47 -24.40 29.91
CA ARG A 233 -10.13 -24.94 30.22
C ARG A 233 -9.89 -25.20 31.72
N GLY A 234 -10.91 -24.98 32.57
CA GLY A 234 -10.81 -25.18 34.02
C GLY A 234 -9.86 -24.18 34.71
N ARG A 235 -9.71 -22.97 34.14
CA ARG A 235 -8.85 -21.91 34.67
C ARG A 235 -9.63 -20.89 35.49
N ASN A 236 -8.91 -19.99 36.17
CA ASN A 236 -9.51 -18.99 37.04
C ASN A 236 -10.30 -17.94 36.26
N ALA A 237 -11.64 -18.04 36.27
CA ALA A 237 -12.55 -17.14 35.58
C ALA A 237 -12.67 -15.77 36.27
N ASP A 238 -12.54 -15.73 37.61
CA ASP A 238 -12.68 -14.48 38.37
C ASP A 238 -11.47 -13.57 38.15
N TRP A 239 -10.26 -14.13 38.08
CA TRP A 239 -9.11 -13.36 37.72
C TRP A 239 -9.16 -12.92 36.23
N ALA A 240 -9.67 -13.77 35.34
CA ALA A 240 -9.88 -13.43 33.94
C ALA A 240 -10.77 -12.18 33.77
N GLU A 241 -11.85 -12.08 34.57
CA GLU A 241 -12.70 -10.90 34.65
C GLU A 241 -11.93 -9.67 35.18
N GLN A 242 -11.10 -9.83 36.23
CA GLN A 242 -10.25 -8.74 36.74
C GLN A 242 -9.25 -8.23 35.66
N ALA A 243 -8.66 -9.14 34.89
CA ALA A 243 -7.77 -8.78 33.79
C ALA A 243 -8.46 -7.89 32.73
N VAL A 244 -9.78 -8.07 32.54
CA VAL A 244 -10.59 -7.28 31.60
C VAL A 244 -11.09 -5.99 32.25
N ARG A 245 -11.67 -6.05 33.45
CA ARG A 245 -12.29 -4.86 34.07
C ARG A 245 -11.29 -3.91 34.71
N GLU A 246 -10.20 -4.45 35.26
CA GLU A 246 -9.24 -3.71 36.07
C GLU A 246 -7.84 -3.66 35.44
N ALA A 247 -7.70 -4.20 34.22
CA ALA A 247 -6.41 -4.37 33.56
C ALA A 247 -5.37 -5.11 34.43
N ALA A 248 -5.83 -6.01 35.29
CA ALA A 248 -4.97 -6.76 36.21
C ALA A 248 -3.93 -7.57 35.42
N SER A 249 -2.72 -7.66 35.98
CA SER A 249 -1.61 -8.42 35.41
C SER A 249 -0.94 -9.28 36.46
N LEU A 250 -0.41 -10.44 36.08
CA LEU A 250 0.30 -11.37 36.94
C LEU A 250 1.66 -11.74 36.36
N SER A 251 2.61 -11.99 37.26
CA SER A 251 3.85 -12.70 36.93
C SER A 251 3.61 -14.19 36.74
N ALA A 252 4.53 -14.92 36.13
CA ALA A 252 4.42 -16.36 35.92
C ALA A 252 4.14 -17.15 37.21
N SER A 253 4.83 -16.84 38.30
CA SER A 253 4.62 -17.50 39.59
C SER A 253 3.24 -17.22 40.19
N GLN A 254 2.77 -15.98 40.14
CA GLN A 254 1.44 -15.60 40.59
C GLN A 254 0.33 -16.24 39.75
N ALA A 255 0.54 -16.33 38.44
CA ALA A 255 -0.40 -16.92 37.50
C ALA A 255 -0.57 -18.43 37.77
N LEU A 256 0.52 -19.14 38.06
CA LEU A 256 0.48 -20.54 38.44
C LEU A 256 -0.25 -20.71 39.78
N ALA A 257 0.10 -19.92 40.80
CA ALA A 257 -0.51 -20.00 42.13
C ALA A 257 -2.02 -19.73 42.14
N ARG A 258 -2.51 -18.92 41.18
CA ARG A 258 -3.93 -18.57 41.00
C ARG A 258 -4.68 -19.44 40.02
N ASN A 259 -4.10 -20.52 39.51
CA ASN A 259 -4.68 -21.39 38.47
C ASN A 259 -5.09 -20.63 37.20
N VAL A 260 -4.26 -19.64 36.80
CA VAL A 260 -4.40 -18.92 35.54
C VAL A 260 -3.64 -19.60 34.42
N ILE A 261 -2.52 -20.23 34.77
CA ILE A 261 -1.71 -21.07 33.89
C ILE A 261 -1.48 -22.47 34.54
N ASP A 262 -1.03 -23.39 33.69
CA ASP A 262 -0.83 -24.80 34.07
C ASP A 262 0.62 -25.14 34.42
N ILE A 263 1.60 -24.41 33.81
CA ILE A 263 3.03 -24.75 33.88
C ILE A 263 3.87 -23.45 33.90
N VAL A 264 4.93 -23.49 34.73
CA VAL A 264 6.07 -22.57 34.61
C VAL A 264 7.29 -23.38 34.16
N ALA A 265 7.90 -23.02 33.04
CA ALA A 265 9.03 -23.72 32.47
C ALA A 265 10.08 -22.73 31.97
N GLU A 266 11.37 -23.06 32.11
CA GLU A 266 12.48 -22.17 31.67
C GLU A 266 12.64 -22.12 30.16
N ASP A 267 12.36 -23.27 29.50
CA ASP A 267 12.49 -23.41 28.05
C ASP A 267 11.43 -24.39 27.47
N THR A 268 11.38 -24.52 26.15
CA THR A 268 10.44 -25.41 25.48
C THR A 268 10.68 -26.91 25.82
N PRO A 269 11.88 -27.43 25.93
CA PRO A 269 12.13 -28.79 26.42
C PRO A 269 11.58 -29.04 27.83
N ALA A 270 11.79 -28.11 28.76
CA ALA A 270 11.25 -28.18 30.12
C ALA A 270 9.71 -28.12 30.15
N LEU A 271 9.12 -27.30 29.28
CA LEU A 271 7.67 -27.25 29.06
C LEU A 271 7.15 -28.63 28.62
N LEU A 272 7.76 -29.24 27.61
CA LEU A 272 7.35 -30.54 27.09
C LEU A 272 7.49 -31.63 28.19
N ALA A 273 8.58 -31.63 28.94
CA ALA A 273 8.79 -32.57 30.03
C ALA A 273 7.70 -32.47 31.12
N GLN A 274 7.26 -31.25 31.46
CA GLN A 274 6.21 -31.03 32.46
C GLN A 274 4.79 -31.26 31.89
N ALA A 275 4.61 -31.20 30.60
CA ALA A 275 3.35 -31.46 29.93
C ALA A 275 3.09 -32.96 29.70
N ASP A 276 4.13 -33.80 29.79
CA ASP A 276 4.03 -35.23 29.55
C ASP A 276 3.06 -35.92 30.53
N GLY A 277 2.23 -36.83 30.02
CA GLY A 277 1.23 -37.53 30.80
C GLY A 277 -0.01 -36.69 31.20
N ARG A 278 -0.06 -35.40 30.93
CA ARG A 278 -1.27 -34.58 31.19
C ARG A 278 -2.39 -34.94 30.24
N THR A 279 -3.60 -34.98 30.75
CA THR A 279 -4.81 -35.15 29.93
C THR A 279 -5.38 -33.80 29.60
N VAL A 280 -5.62 -33.55 28.32
CA VAL A 280 -6.22 -32.32 27.79
C VAL A 280 -7.42 -32.65 26.92
N ARG A 281 -8.43 -31.77 26.90
CA ARG A 281 -9.61 -31.95 26.04
C ARG A 281 -9.40 -31.31 24.71
N VAL A 282 -9.31 -32.13 23.64
CA VAL A 282 -9.19 -31.71 22.26
C VAL A 282 -10.49 -32.05 21.53
N GLY A 283 -11.25 -31.03 21.15
CA GLY A 283 -12.61 -31.21 20.65
C GLY A 283 -13.51 -31.90 21.67
N ALA A 284 -14.02 -33.08 21.33
CA ALA A 284 -14.87 -33.90 22.22
C ALA A 284 -14.09 -35.03 22.95
N ALA A 285 -12.81 -35.21 22.68
CA ALA A 285 -12.00 -36.31 23.20
C ALA A 285 -10.99 -35.83 24.25
N ASP A 286 -10.80 -36.64 25.29
CA ASP A 286 -9.72 -36.46 26.23
C ASP A 286 -8.45 -37.16 25.68
N VAL A 287 -7.38 -36.40 25.54
CA VAL A 287 -6.11 -36.84 24.96
C VAL A 287 -5.01 -36.76 26.00
N VAL A 288 -4.33 -37.86 26.25
CA VAL A 288 -3.11 -37.87 27.08
C VAL A 288 -1.94 -37.39 26.24
N LEU A 289 -1.24 -36.37 26.73
CA LEU A 289 -0.07 -35.81 26.05
C LEU A 289 1.12 -36.77 26.20
N HIS A 290 1.72 -37.11 25.08
CA HIS A 290 2.97 -37.87 25.02
C HIS A 290 4.03 -36.96 24.40
N THR A 291 4.69 -36.18 25.22
CA THR A 291 5.60 -35.10 24.80
C THR A 291 7.06 -35.45 24.98
N SER A 292 7.38 -36.51 25.74
CA SER A 292 8.75 -36.98 25.90
C SER A 292 9.37 -37.43 24.60
N GLY A 293 10.56 -36.90 24.26
CA GLY A 293 11.32 -37.28 23.05
C GLY A 293 10.79 -36.71 21.74
N LEU A 294 9.83 -35.78 21.79
CA LEU A 294 9.40 -35.06 20.57
C LEU A 294 10.52 -34.18 20.01
N ALA A 295 10.80 -34.32 18.72
CA ALA A 295 11.66 -33.39 18.03
C ALA A 295 10.91 -32.06 17.75
N LEU A 296 11.57 -30.94 18.06
CA LEU A 296 11.02 -29.60 17.82
C LEU A 296 11.29 -29.18 16.38
N VAL A 297 10.24 -28.74 15.69
CA VAL A 297 10.33 -28.17 14.34
C VAL A 297 9.88 -26.71 14.41
N GLU A 298 10.84 -25.80 14.34
CA GLU A 298 10.55 -24.37 14.27
C GLU A 298 9.97 -24.02 12.90
N ARG A 299 8.76 -23.47 12.87
CA ARG A 299 8.12 -22.97 11.64
C ARG A 299 7.93 -21.47 11.77
N GLY A 300 8.89 -20.72 11.26
CA GLY A 300 8.80 -19.25 11.22
C GLY A 300 7.81 -18.74 10.17
N PRO A 301 7.44 -17.43 10.24
CA PRO A 301 6.57 -16.80 9.26
C PRO A 301 7.18 -16.87 7.86
N ASP A 302 6.37 -17.29 6.89
CA ASP A 302 6.74 -17.38 5.48
C ASP A 302 6.86 -15.98 4.84
N TRP A 303 7.30 -15.96 3.58
CA TRP A 303 7.48 -14.70 2.85
C TRP A 303 6.17 -13.90 2.70
N ARG A 304 5.01 -14.60 2.58
CA ARG A 304 3.69 -13.96 2.47
C ARG A 304 3.32 -13.25 3.76
N THR A 305 3.50 -13.91 4.90
CA THR A 305 3.27 -13.32 6.22
C THR A 305 4.17 -12.11 6.46
N ARG A 306 5.45 -12.20 6.07
CA ARG A 306 6.38 -11.07 6.18
C ARG A 306 5.95 -9.91 5.30
N LEU A 307 5.59 -10.18 4.05
CA LEU A 307 5.09 -9.16 3.12
C LEU A 307 3.82 -8.49 3.66
N LEU A 308 2.85 -9.30 4.12
CA LEU A 308 1.61 -8.78 4.70
C LEU A 308 1.88 -7.93 5.94
N GLY A 309 2.78 -8.37 6.82
CA GLY A 309 3.20 -7.61 8.01
C GLY A 309 3.87 -6.28 7.67
N VAL A 310 4.66 -6.24 6.59
CA VAL A 310 5.27 -5.00 6.09
C VAL A 310 4.20 -4.07 5.50
N ILE A 311 3.30 -4.59 4.66
CA ILE A 311 2.25 -3.78 4.01
C ILE A 311 1.28 -3.20 5.04
N THR A 312 0.93 -3.94 6.09
CA THR A 312 0.01 -3.47 7.15
C THR A 312 0.67 -2.55 8.17
N ASN A 313 1.92 -2.12 7.94
CA ASN A 313 2.58 -1.12 8.78
C ASN A 313 2.03 0.29 8.47
N PRO A 314 1.51 1.04 9.47
CA PRO A 314 0.92 2.37 9.24
C PRO A 314 1.89 3.36 8.59
N ASN A 315 3.18 3.29 8.95
CA ASN A 315 4.21 4.15 8.39
C ASN A 315 4.41 3.88 6.89
N LEU A 316 4.43 2.60 6.50
CA LEU A 316 4.54 2.23 5.10
C LEU A 316 3.28 2.59 4.32
N ALA A 317 2.09 2.42 4.93
CA ALA A 317 0.82 2.79 4.32
C ALA A 317 0.79 4.27 3.89
N LEU A 318 1.27 5.18 4.75
CA LEU A 318 1.38 6.61 4.43
C LEU A 318 2.35 6.88 3.28
N ILE A 319 3.51 6.22 3.28
CA ILE A 319 4.49 6.34 2.18
C ILE A 319 3.87 5.85 0.87
N LEU A 320 3.26 4.66 0.88
CA LEU A 320 2.63 4.09 -0.32
C LEU A 320 1.52 4.98 -0.85
N LEU A 321 0.71 5.56 0.03
CA LEU A 321 -0.36 6.49 -0.35
C LEU A 321 0.21 7.72 -1.04
N MET A 322 1.26 8.34 -0.48
CA MET A 322 1.89 9.51 -1.06
C MET A 322 2.58 9.21 -2.39
N VAL A 323 3.34 8.12 -2.47
CA VAL A 323 3.96 7.66 -3.74
C VAL A 323 2.87 7.37 -4.78
N GLY A 324 1.76 6.78 -4.37
CA GLY A 324 0.61 6.51 -5.22
C GLY A 324 0.01 7.77 -5.81
N VAL A 325 -0.29 8.75 -4.97
CA VAL A 325 -0.88 10.04 -5.39
C VAL A 325 0.06 10.78 -6.34
N TYR A 326 1.34 10.95 -5.97
CA TYR A 326 2.29 11.68 -6.83
C TYR A 326 2.62 10.91 -8.11
N GLY A 327 2.68 9.59 -8.10
CA GLY A 327 2.88 8.78 -9.30
C GLY A 327 1.77 8.96 -10.33
N LEU A 328 0.51 8.98 -9.88
CA LEU A 328 -0.65 9.26 -10.73
C LEU A 328 -0.63 10.69 -11.28
N ILE A 329 -0.31 11.68 -10.43
CA ILE A 329 -0.20 13.09 -10.87
C ILE A 329 0.86 13.22 -11.97
N PHE A 330 2.01 12.59 -11.78
CA PHE A 330 3.11 12.64 -12.76
C PHE A 330 2.68 12.08 -14.11
N GLU A 331 1.92 10.97 -14.11
CA GLU A 331 1.36 10.40 -15.34
C GLU A 331 0.38 11.35 -16.04
N PHE A 332 -0.51 12.01 -15.28
CA PHE A 332 -1.43 12.99 -15.85
C PHE A 332 -0.72 14.22 -16.41
N MET A 333 0.40 14.63 -15.83
CA MET A 333 1.19 15.76 -16.31
C MET A 333 2.08 15.43 -17.51
N SER A 334 2.46 14.16 -17.66
CA SER A 334 3.37 13.67 -18.70
C SER A 334 2.81 12.39 -19.32
N PRO A 335 1.67 12.48 -20.04
CA PRO A 335 1.00 11.31 -20.60
C PRO A 335 1.92 10.56 -21.57
N GLY A 336 2.04 9.24 -21.35
CA GLY A 336 2.88 8.34 -22.13
C GLY A 336 4.12 7.81 -21.42
N ALA A 337 4.40 8.25 -20.20
CA ALA A 337 5.47 7.68 -19.38
C ALA A 337 5.12 6.27 -18.85
N LEU A 338 3.82 5.94 -18.69
CA LEU A 338 3.21 4.69 -18.24
C LEU A 338 3.74 4.12 -16.91
N PHE A 339 5.06 4.15 -16.71
CA PHE A 339 5.71 3.55 -15.53
C PHE A 339 5.32 4.24 -14.21
N PRO A 340 5.35 5.58 -14.07
CA PRO A 340 4.98 6.25 -12.83
C PRO A 340 3.51 6.06 -12.48
N GLY A 341 2.62 6.07 -13.49
CA GLY A 341 1.18 5.89 -13.30
C GLY A 341 0.83 4.48 -12.81
N VAL A 342 1.38 3.45 -13.45
CA VAL A 342 1.15 2.06 -13.05
C VAL A 342 1.71 1.79 -11.65
N LEU A 343 2.96 2.21 -11.38
CA LEU A 343 3.55 2.08 -10.05
C LEU A 343 2.76 2.86 -9.01
N GLY A 344 2.34 4.09 -9.35
CA GLY A 344 1.50 4.92 -8.49
C GLY A 344 0.17 4.27 -8.15
N ALA A 345 -0.53 3.69 -9.14
CA ALA A 345 -1.78 2.98 -8.92
C ALA A 345 -1.61 1.77 -7.99
N ILE A 346 -0.55 0.97 -8.19
CA ILE A 346 -0.23 -0.17 -7.33
C ILE A 346 0.04 0.30 -5.89
N CYS A 347 0.89 1.32 -5.71
CA CYS A 347 1.20 1.88 -4.40
C CYS A 347 -0.05 2.44 -3.71
N LEU A 348 -0.91 3.14 -4.44
CA LEU A 348 -2.16 3.68 -3.91
C LEU A 348 -3.10 2.57 -3.42
N LEU A 349 -3.32 1.53 -4.23
CA LEU A 349 -4.16 0.41 -3.86
C LEU A 349 -3.61 -0.36 -2.65
N LEU A 350 -2.29 -0.59 -2.59
CA LEU A 350 -1.64 -1.21 -1.44
C LEU A 350 -1.73 -0.33 -0.19
N GLY A 351 -1.57 0.98 -0.31
CA GLY A 351 -1.73 1.93 0.79
C GLY A 351 -3.17 1.95 1.31
N LEU A 352 -4.17 1.99 0.43
CA LEU A 352 -5.59 1.91 0.80
C LEU A 352 -5.93 0.56 1.45
N TYR A 353 -5.40 -0.54 0.93
CA TYR A 353 -5.56 -1.86 1.56
C TYR A 353 -4.95 -1.87 2.96
N ALA A 354 -3.73 -1.37 3.14
CA ALA A 354 -3.08 -1.26 4.44
C ALA A 354 -3.94 -0.46 5.42
N LEU A 355 -4.47 0.68 4.98
CA LEU A 355 -5.36 1.50 5.78
C LEU A 355 -6.68 0.79 6.13
N SER A 356 -7.27 0.01 5.22
CA SER A 356 -8.54 -0.70 5.47
C SER A 356 -8.46 -1.76 6.59
N VAL A 357 -7.25 -2.24 6.86
CA VAL A 357 -6.98 -3.28 7.87
C VAL A 357 -6.62 -2.67 9.24
N LEU A 358 -6.23 -1.39 9.25
CA LEU A 358 -5.85 -0.66 10.46
C LEU A 358 -7.07 -0.01 11.12
N PRO A 359 -7.07 0.11 12.47
CA PRO A 359 -8.08 0.88 13.19
C PRO A 359 -7.86 2.37 12.94
N LEU A 360 -8.60 2.92 12.00
CA LEU A 360 -8.43 4.31 11.57
C LEU A 360 -9.47 5.25 12.17
N SER A 361 -9.00 6.42 12.57
CA SER A 361 -9.85 7.59 12.77
C SER A 361 -10.28 8.16 11.42
N TYR A 362 -11.59 8.17 11.15
CA TYR A 362 -12.15 8.78 9.92
C TYR A 362 -11.81 10.27 9.80
N ALA A 363 -11.72 10.99 10.93
CA ALA A 363 -11.31 12.38 10.96
C ALA A 363 -9.84 12.53 10.53
N GLY A 364 -8.94 11.68 11.06
CA GLY A 364 -7.54 11.64 10.65
C GLY A 364 -7.37 11.30 9.17
N ALA A 365 -8.08 10.28 8.68
CA ALA A 365 -8.08 9.90 7.27
C ALA A 365 -8.60 11.03 6.36
N GLY A 366 -9.67 11.72 6.77
CA GLY A 366 -10.20 12.88 6.06
C GLY A 366 -9.19 14.04 5.99
N LEU A 367 -8.49 14.33 7.08
CA LEU A 367 -7.45 15.37 7.11
C LEU A 367 -6.22 15.00 6.26
N VAL A 368 -5.80 13.73 6.25
CA VAL A 368 -4.74 13.25 5.35
C VAL A 368 -5.15 13.42 3.89
N ALA A 369 -6.36 13.00 3.53
CA ALA A 369 -6.90 13.15 2.18
C ALA A 369 -7.03 14.61 1.77
N LEU A 370 -7.52 15.48 2.66
CA LEU A 370 -7.61 16.92 2.44
C LEU A 370 -6.22 17.52 2.24
N GLY A 371 -5.25 17.14 3.09
CA GLY A 371 -3.86 17.59 2.98
C GLY A 371 -3.25 17.23 1.64
N ALA A 372 -3.41 15.98 1.20
CA ALA A 372 -2.97 15.52 -0.12
C ALA A 372 -3.66 16.31 -1.25
N ALA A 373 -4.98 16.50 -1.18
CA ALA A 373 -5.75 17.24 -2.17
C ALA A 373 -5.31 18.70 -2.28
N LEU A 374 -5.05 19.40 -1.16
CA LEU A 374 -4.57 20.77 -1.14
C LEU A 374 -3.15 20.90 -1.74
N MET A 375 -2.24 19.97 -1.41
CA MET A 375 -0.91 19.94 -2.01
C MET A 375 -0.96 19.71 -3.52
N VAL A 376 -1.88 18.85 -3.98
CA VAL A 376 -2.12 18.64 -5.41
C VAL A 376 -2.71 19.89 -6.06
N ALA A 377 -3.68 20.54 -5.43
CA ALA A 377 -4.32 21.76 -5.95
C ALA A 377 -3.29 22.89 -6.16
N GLU A 378 -2.27 23.01 -5.30
CA GLU A 378 -1.20 23.99 -5.45
C GLU A 378 -0.45 23.83 -6.79
N ILE A 379 -0.34 22.61 -7.34
CA ILE A 379 0.34 22.37 -8.63
C ILE A 379 -0.43 23.02 -9.77
N PHE A 380 -1.77 23.03 -9.72
CA PHE A 380 -2.64 23.54 -10.77
C PHE A 380 -3.00 25.02 -10.58
N THR A 381 -3.10 25.47 -9.32
CA THR A 381 -3.45 26.85 -8.94
C THR A 381 -2.36 27.41 -8.01
N PRO A 382 -1.23 27.89 -8.54
CA PRO A 382 -0.15 28.37 -7.70
C PRO A 382 -0.60 29.58 -6.86
N SER A 383 -0.80 29.31 -5.56
CA SER A 383 -1.29 30.26 -4.56
C SER A 383 -0.17 30.83 -3.67
N LEU A 384 1.03 30.99 -4.25
CA LEU A 384 2.24 31.39 -3.54
C LEU A 384 2.66 30.45 -2.38
N GLY A 385 2.22 29.20 -2.44
CA GLY A 385 2.53 28.18 -1.43
C GLY A 385 1.47 28.05 -0.32
N ALA A 386 0.41 28.86 -0.31
CA ALA A 386 -0.57 28.85 0.77
C ALA A 386 -1.35 27.51 0.86
N LEU A 387 -1.76 26.95 -0.29
CA LEU A 387 -2.43 25.65 -0.34
C LEU A 387 -1.45 24.52 0.01
N GLY A 388 -0.21 24.62 -0.41
CA GLY A 388 0.84 23.65 -0.10
C GLY A 388 1.15 23.58 1.40
N VAL A 389 1.34 24.73 2.06
CA VAL A 389 1.56 24.82 3.50
C VAL A 389 0.33 24.36 4.28
N GLY A 390 -0.86 24.84 3.91
CA GLY A 390 -2.14 24.39 4.51
C GLY A 390 -2.34 22.88 4.35
N GLY A 391 -2.00 22.35 3.17
CA GLY A 391 -2.02 20.92 2.87
C GLY A 391 -1.04 20.11 3.73
N ALA A 392 0.19 20.59 3.89
CA ALA A 392 1.18 19.94 4.75
C ALA A 392 0.76 19.94 6.23
N LEU A 393 0.19 21.04 6.73
CA LEU A 393 -0.35 21.12 8.09
C LEU A 393 -1.52 20.15 8.28
N SER A 394 -2.48 20.13 7.34
CA SER A 394 -3.61 19.19 7.36
C SER A 394 -3.14 17.74 7.31
N PHE A 395 -2.13 17.43 6.48
CA PHE A 395 -1.53 16.09 6.39
C PHE A 395 -0.87 15.68 7.71
N VAL A 396 -0.07 16.54 8.33
CA VAL A 396 0.59 16.25 9.62
C VAL A 396 -0.44 16.03 10.71
N LEU A 397 -1.43 16.93 10.85
CA LEU A 397 -2.51 16.77 11.83
C LEU A 397 -3.32 15.50 11.56
N GLY A 398 -3.65 15.24 10.31
CA GLY A 398 -4.36 14.02 9.92
C GLY A 398 -3.56 12.75 10.22
N ALA A 399 -2.28 12.72 9.89
CA ALA A 399 -1.41 11.57 10.13
C ALA A 399 -1.20 11.29 11.62
N THR A 400 -1.13 12.32 12.47
CA THR A 400 -1.04 12.14 13.94
C THR A 400 -2.35 11.65 14.54
N MET A 401 -3.49 12.01 13.94
CA MET A 401 -4.83 11.56 14.36
C MET A 401 -5.29 10.29 13.64
N LEU A 402 -4.49 9.76 12.69
CA LEU A 402 -4.90 8.67 11.81
C LEU A 402 -5.11 7.37 12.57
N VAL A 403 -4.24 7.10 13.54
CA VAL A 403 -4.30 5.91 14.40
C VAL A 403 -4.49 6.38 15.83
N ASP A 404 -5.43 5.77 16.54
CA ASP A 404 -5.75 6.13 17.90
C ASP A 404 -4.53 5.89 18.82
N ALA A 405 -4.18 6.90 19.62
CA ALA A 405 -2.97 6.93 20.42
C ALA A 405 -2.91 5.87 21.53
N ASP A 406 -4.03 5.21 21.83
CA ASP A 406 -4.11 4.19 22.87
C ASP A 406 -3.42 2.86 22.48
N THR A 407 -2.96 2.73 21.24
CA THR A 407 -2.22 1.56 20.76
C THR A 407 -0.81 1.95 20.31
N PRO A 408 0.18 2.06 21.21
CA PRO A 408 1.54 2.51 20.88
C PRO A 408 2.20 1.72 19.73
N ALA A 409 1.78 0.48 19.57
CA ALA A 409 2.30 -0.43 18.57
C ALA A 409 1.89 -0.09 17.13
N TYR A 410 0.83 0.68 16.93
CA TYR A 410 0.39 1.21 15.63
C TYR A 410 0.64 2.71 15.49
N ALA A 411 1.31 3.33 16.46
CA ALA A 411 1.60 4.76 16.41
C ALA A 411 2.42 5.12 15.16
N VAL A 412 1.96 6.13 14.44
CA VAL A 412 2.70 6.66 13.30
C VAL A 412 3.90 7.46 13.81
N SER A 413 5.07 7.18 13.27
CA SER A 413 6.31 7.86 13.65
C SER A 413 6.26 9.35 13.29
N LEU A 414 6.31 10.25 14.28
CA LEU A 414 6.32 11.71 14.06
C LEU A 414 7.47 12.17 13.14
N PRO A 415 8.72 11.66 13.29
CA PRO A 415 9.79 12.01 12.34
C PRO A 415 9.48 11.60 10.91
N LEU A 416 8.80 10.47 10.71
CA LEU A 416 8.39 10.02 9.38
C LEU A 416 7.30 10.91 8.82
N VAL A 417 6.27 11.25 9.60
CA VAL A 417 5.20 12.17 9.18
C VAL A 417 5.80 13.52 8.76
N GLY A 418 6.69 14.07 9.57
CA GLY A 418 7.41 15.32 9.25
C GLY A 418 8.25 15.18 7.98
N GLY A 419 8.99 14.09 7.84
CA GLY A 419 9.79 13.80 6.65
C GLY A 419 8.95 13.69 5.38
N VAL A 420 7.84 12.96 5.42
CA VAL A 420 6.89 12.82 4.30
C VAL A 420 6.25 14.18 3.96
N ALA A 421 5.83 14.95 4.95
CA ALA A 421 5.25 16.28 4.73
C ALA A 421 6.24 17.24 4.06
N VAL A 422 7.48 17.30 4.54
CA VAL A 422 8.55 18.14 3.96
C VAL A 422 8.91 17.67 2.55
N ALA A 423 9.04 16.36 2.32
CA ALA A 423 9.33 15.81 1.00
C ALA A 423 8.19 16.11 0.01
N SER A 424 6.94 15.94 0.45
CA SER A 424 5.75 16.24 -0.36
C SER A 424 5.65 17.72 -0.70
N LEU A 425 5.87 18.60 0.27
CA LEU A 425 5.88 20.05 0.05
C LEU A 425 7.01 20.46 -0.92
N GLY A 426 8.21 19.90 -0.71
CA GLY A 426 9.36 20.12 -1.60
C GLY A 426 9.10 19.66 -3.03
N LEU A 427 8.51 18.48 -3.19
CA LEU A 427 8.14 17.93 -4.49
C LEU A 427 7.05 18.78 -5.18
N THR A 428 6.02 19.18 -4.44
CA THR A 428 4.96 20.08 -4.92
C THR A 428 5.55 21.40 -5.42
N PHE A 429 6.44 22.01 -4.65
CA PHE A 429 7.12 23.24 -5.03
C PHE A 429 8.01 23.06 -6.26
N LEU A 430 8.76 21.95 -6.33
CA LEU A 430 9.60 21.60 -7.48
C LEU A 430 8.76 21.46 -8.76
N ILE A 431 7.66 20.70 -8.69
CA ILE A 431 6.75 20.50 -9.82
C ILE A 431 6.14 21.83 -10.25
N ALA A 432 5.63 22.63 -9.32
CA ALA A 432 5.07 23.95 -9.62
C ALA A 432 6.10 24.86 -10.29
N ARG A 433 7.33 24.90 -9.80
CA ARG A 433 8.44 25.66 -10.39
C ARG A 433 8.77 25.22 -11.82
N LEU A 434 8.85 23.90 -12.03
CA LEU A 434 9.13 23.34 -13.38
C LEU A 434 7.98 23.65 -14.35
N ALA A 435 6.74 23.51 -13.90
CA ALA A 435 5.55 23.85 -14.70
C ALA A 435 5.51 25.34 -15.08
N LEU A 436 5.80 26.23 -14.13
CA LEU A 436 5.89 27.67 -14.40
C LEU A 436 7.03 28.01 -15.38
N ARG A 437 8.20 27.36 -15.21
CA ARG A 437 9.34 27.55 -16.13
C ARG A 437 8.99 27.07 -17.53
N SER A 438 8.31 25.92 -17.66
CA SER A 438 7.86 25.40 -18.95
C SER A 438 6.85 26.33 -19.64
N ARG A 439 5.91 26.90 -18.87
CA ARG A 439 4.93 27.86 -19.41
C ARG A 439 5.56 29.20 -19.84
N ARG A 440 6.66 29.61 -19.21
CA ARG A 440 7.40 30.84 -19.52
C ARG A 440 8.48 30.63 -20.57
N ALA A 441 8.77 29.39 -20.98
CA ALA A 441 9.73 29.13 -22.03
C ALA A 441 9.23 29.73 -23.35
N PRO A 442 10.06 30.51 -24.06
CA PRO A 442 9.66 31.04 -25.35
C PRO A 442 9.33 29.90 -26.31
N GLN A 443 8.25 30.05 -27.05
CA GLN A 443 7.86 29.06 -28.05
C GLN A 443 8.91 29.09 -29.17
N VAL A 444 9.82 28.12 -29.17
CA VAL A 444 10.92 27.99 -30.13
C VAL A 444 10.45 27.34 -31.43
N SER A 445 9.28 26.73 -31.46
CA SER A 445 8.70 26.04 -32.59
C SER A 445 7.47 26.79 -33.10
N GLY A 446 7.47 27.10 -34.37
CA GLY A 446 6.40 27.80 -35.09
C GLY A 446 6.88 29.06 -35.80
N ALA A 447 6.01 29.64 -36.63
CA ALA A 447 6.31 30.81 -37.46
C ALA A 447 6.88 32.01 -36.65
N GLN A 448 6.53 32.14 -35.36
CA GLN A 448 7.08 33.20 -34.49
C GLN A 448 8.58 33.02 -34.18
N GLY A 449 9.12 31.78 -34.21
CA GLY A 449 10.55 31.52 -34.06
C GLY A 449 11.41 32.02 -35.22
N LEU A 450 10.79 32.43 -36.33
CA LEU A 450 11.47 33.00 -37.50
C LEU A 450 11.72 34.51 -37.35
N VAL A 451 11.04 35.19 -36.43
CA VAL A 451 11.24 36.64 -36.21
C VAL A 451 12.67 36.90 -35.71
N GLY A 452 13.36 37.82 -36.36
CA GLY A 452 14.77 38.14 -36.09
C GLY A 452 15.78 37.24 -36.82
N ARG A 453 15.33 36.17 -37.52
CA ARG A 453 16.23 35.33 -38.33
C ARG A 453 16.48 35.91 -39.68
N ARG A 454 17.60 35.49 -40.27
CA ARG A 454 17.98 35.83 -41.65
C ARG A 454 17.27 34.90 -42.63
N GLY A 455 16.79 35.48 -43.73
CA GLY A 455 16.28 34.75 -44.88
C GLY A 455 17.01 35.17 -46.15
N ARG A 456 16.86 34.38 -47.21
CA ARG A 456 17.36 34.72 -48.55
C ARG A 456 16.19 34.80 -49.50
N VAL A 457 16.13 35.90 -50.26
CA VAL A 457 15.11 36.11 -51.29
C VAL A 457 15.28 35.08 -52.40
N LEU A 458 14.23 34.35 -52.74
CA LEU A 458 14.19 33.40 -53.86
C LEU A 458 13.63 34.03 -55.14
N SER A 459 12.57 34.82 -55.00
CA SER A 459 11.96 35.59 -56.06
C SER A 459 11.24 36.80 -55.47
N TRP A 460 11.22 37.93 -56.18
CA TRP A 460 10.56 39.12 -55.64
C TRP A 460 9.89 39.89 -56.81
N GLU A 461 8.64 40.30 -56.58
CA GLU A 461 7.85 41.10 -57.47
C GLU A 461 7.18 42.23 -56.67
N HIS A 462 7.53 43.47 -57.03
CA HIS A 462 7.03 44.71 -56.40
C HIS A 462 7.29 44.70 -54.86
N ASP A 463 6.31 44.37 -54.05
CA ASP A 463 6.35 44.38 -52.57
C ASP A 463 6.20 42.99 -51.93
N GLN A 464 6.20 41.94 -52.79
CA GLN A 464 6.00 40.56 -52.30
C GLN A 464 6.82 39.54 -53.06
N GLY A 465 7.08 38.41 -52.45
CA GLY A 465 7.87 37.37 -53.08
C GLY A 465 7.96 36.11 -52.22
N TYR A 466 9.02 35.35 -52.42
CA TYR A 466 9.34 34.18 -51.66
C TYR A 466 10.74 34.30 -51.06
N VAL A 467 10.83 33.88 -49.78
CA VAL A 467 12.08 33.88 -49.01
C VAL A 467 12.34 32.48 -48.48
N ALA A 468 13.57 32.03 -48.60
CA ALA A 468 14.03 30.82 -47.88
C ALA A 468 14.44 31.20 -46.46
N ALA A 469 13.83 30.60 -45.48
CA ALA A 469 14.14 30.75 -44.05
C ALA A 469 14.09 29.40 -43.38
N ASP A 470 15.12 29.03 -42.60
CA ASP A 470 15.25 27.76 -41.90
C ASP A 470 15.08 26.50 -42.79
N GLY A 471 15.46 26.58 -44.05
CA GLY A 471 15.34 25.45 -44.99
C GLY A 471 13.96 25.33 -45.66
N GLU A 472 13.02 26.20 -45.34
CA GLU A 472 11.68 26.23 -45.91
C GLU A 472 11.46 27.46 -46.80
N ARG A 473 10.53 27.34 -47.78
CA ARG A 473 10.12 28.43 -48.67
C ARG A 473 8.87 29.09 -48.11
N TRP A 474 8.98 30.37 -47.79
CA TRP A 474 7.91 31.18 -47.22
C TRP A 474 7.49 32.29 -48.21
N ARG A 475 6.20 32.59 -48.22
CA ARG A 475 5.72 33.83 -48.85
C ARG A 475 6.15 35.01 -47.98
N ALA A 476 6.64 36.08 -48.61
CA ALA A 476 7.12 37.25 -47.89
C ALA A 476 6.60 38.55 -48.50
N ARG A 477 6.46 39.56 -47.65
CA ARG A 477 6.20 40.96 -48.01
C ARG A 477 7.29 41.85 -47.41
N GLY A 478 7.66 42.85 -48.17
CA GLY A 478 8.70 43.82 -47.78
C GLY A 478 8.82 44.97 -48.77
N PRO A 479 9.86 45.80 -48.64
CA PRO A 479 10.06 46.96 -49.57
C PRO A 479 10.26 46.51 -50.98
N ALA A 480 9.85 47.37 -51.92
CA ALA A 480 10.12 47.17 -53.32
C ALA A 480 11.64 47.26 -53.60
N GLY A 481 12.12 46.53 -54.62
CA GLY A 481 13.52 46.59 -55.05
C GLY A 481 14.45 45.50 -54.51
N LEU A 482 13.91 44.50 -53.77
CA LEU A 482 14.68 43.32 -53.42
C LEU A 482 14.89 42.42 -54.64
N ALA A 483 16.08 41.84 -54.76
CA ALA A 483 16.46 40.94 -55.85
C ALA A 483 16.64 39.50 -55.34
N ALA A 484 16.48 38.51 -56.22
CA ALA A 484 16.77 37.11 -55.87
C ALA A 484 18.23 36.96 -55.40
N GLY A 485 18.43 36.37 -54.23
CA GLY A 485 19.73 36.23 -53.59
C GLY A 485 19.99 37.21 -52.46
N ASP A 486 19.18 38.26 -52.29
CA ASP A 486 19.37 39.27 -51.24
C ASP A 486 19.13 38.65 -49.86
N ALA A 487 19.96 39.09 -48.91
CA ALA A 487 19.77 38.75 -47.49
C ALA A 487 18.71 39.68 -46.84
N VAL A 488 17.76 39.12 -46.16
CA VAL A 488 16.69 39.84 -45.49
C VAL A 488 16.55 39.38 -44.05
N THR A 489 16.11 40.28 -43.18
CA THR A 489 15.76 39.96 -41.79
C THR A 489 14.23 39.90 -41.67
N ILE A 490 13.74 38.89 -40.97
CA ILE A 490 12.31 38.67 -40.72
C ILE A 490 11.91 39.50 -39.51
N HIS A 491 10.99 40.46 -39.66
CA HIS A 491 10.54 41.33 -38.58
C HIS A 491 9.22 40.89 -37.97
N ALA A 492 8.35 40.26 -38.75
CA ALA A 492 7.08 39.74 -38.24
C ALA A 492 6.59 38.59 -39.11
N VAL A 493 5.69 37.77 -38.51
CA VAL A 493 4.98 36.70 -39.20
C VAL A 493 3.49 36.91 -39.03
N GLN A 494 2.76 37.03 -40.15
CA GLN A 494 1.29 37.11 -40.15
C GLN A 494 0.72 35.89 -40.90
N GLY A 495 0.14 34.95 -40.15
CA GLY A 495 -0.32 33.69 -40.73
C GLY A 495 0.83 32.92 -41.37
N VAL A 496 0.80 32.76 -42.69
CA VAL A 496 1.84 32.07 -43.48
C VAL A 496 2.72 33.04 -44.29
N THR A 497 2.68 34.35 -43.98
CA THR A 497 3.44 35.41 -44.71
C THR A 497 4.45 36.05 -43.76
N LEU A 498 5.72 36.11 -44.20
CA LEU A 498 6.79 36.79 -43.50
C LEU A 498 6.81 38.26 -43.88
N HIS A 499 7.01 39.16 -42.93
CA HIS A 499 7.35 40.55 -43.19
C HIS A 499 8.86 40.72 -43.06
N VAL A 500 9.52 41.11 -44.15
CA VAL A 500 10.98 41.17 -44.25
C VAL A 500 11.46 42.57 -44.58
N ALA A 501 12.66 42.88 -44.09
CA ALA A 501 13.39 44.09 -44.51
C ALA A 501 14.81 43.70 -44.97
N PRO A 502 15.43 44.51 -45.85
CA PRO A 502 16.80 44.28 -46.24
C PRO A 502 17.71 44.28 -45.02
N GLU A 503 18.69 43.39 -45.03
CA GLU A 503 19.68 43.37 -43.94
C GLU A 503 20.53 44.66 -44.03
N PRO A 504 20.70 45.43 -42.94
CA PRO A 504 21.56 46.59 -42.96
C PRO A 504 22.98 46.15 -43.33
N PRO A 505 23.70 46.97 -44.18
CA PRO A 505 25.05 46.63 -44.55
C PRO A 505 25.92 46.45 -43.34
N ALA A 506 26.70 45.35 -43.32
CA ALA A 506 27.62 45.07 -42.23
C ALA A 506 28.48 46.30 -41.92
N PRO A 507 28.67 46.69 -40.64
CA PRO A 507 29.53 47.80 -40.26
C PRO A 507 30.92 47.55 -40.87
N GLN A 508 31.37 48.49 -41.75
CA GLN A 508 32.70 48.43 -42.28
C GLN A 508 33.69 48.45 -41.13
N ALA A 509 34.56 47.44 -41.10
CA ALA A 509 35.64 47.40 -40.10
C ALA A 509 36.49 48.68 -40.31
N PRO A 510 36.85 49.39 -39.23
CA PRO A 510 37.70 50.56 -39.35
C PRO A 510 39.01 50.14 -40.04
N SER A 511 39.32 50.81 -41.20
CA SER A 511 40.61 50.69 -41.85
C SER A 511 41.71 51.04 -40.85
N ARG A 512 42.52 50.07 -40.50
CA ARG A 512 43.72 50.29 -39.69
C ARG A 512 44.65 51.21 -40.47
N PRO A 513 45.20 52.24 -39.80
CA PRO A 513 46.20 53.15 -40.43
C PRO A 513 47.53 52.46 -40.71
#